data_4aa893f37f0326dd3fd35dcbe5e776fe
#
_entry.id   4aa893f37f0326dd3fd35dcbe5e776fe
#
_cell.length_a   1.000
_cell.length_b   1.000
_cell.length_c   1.000
_cell.angle_alpha   90.00
_cell.angle_beta   90.00
_cell.angle_gamma   90.00
#
_symmetry.space_group_name_H-M   'P 1'
#
loop_
_entity.id
_entity.type
_entity.pdbx_description
1 polymer ?
#
loop_
_entity_poly.entity_id
_entity_poly.type
_entity_poly.pdbx_seq_one_letter_code
_entity_poly.pdbx_strand_id
1 'polypeptide(L)'
;KVIRNPGQICYGWWIAILSGFVMVIATVPLFHAMSVWAVAIEAHFGWTRLQIGAALAFTRIEGGIMGPVEGYLTDKYGTRRVVLIGLLICGVGWLLFSRMDNLYMFYIAYLVMALGQGLGSWLPTMTVINHWFIKNRAMAMGVSNMISRAGALILVPGIAWMIDPDKSRLGWSNTALVIGIMTLVLAFPISKLIKNNPAEVG
;
A
#
# COMPACT_ATOMS: atom_id res chain seq x y z
N LYS A 1 -0.79 10.31 34.45
CA LYS A 1 -2.03 9.56 34.10
C LYS A 1 -2.79 10.43 33.08
N VAL A 2 -2.60 10.19 31.81
CA VAL A 2 -3.42 10.81 30.76
C VAL A 2 -4.76 10.07 30.81
N ILE A 3 -5.78 10.67 31.39
CA ILE A 3 -7.15 10.15 31.34
C ILE A 3 -7.63 10.41 29.95
N ARG A 4 -7.62 9.37 29.09
CA ARG A 4 -8.18 9.43 27.73
C ARG A 4 -9.69 9.34 27.81
N ASN A 5 -10.38 10.29 27.18
CA ASN A 5 -11.83 10.24 27.03
C ASN A 5 -12.25 8.94 26.27
N PRO A 6 -13.39 8.32 26.63
CA PRO A 6 -13.89 7.12 25.92
C PRO A 6 -13.95 7.28 24.40
N GLY A 7 -14.28 8.47 23.91
CA GLY A 7 -14.30 8.78 22.47
C GLY A 7 -12.92 8.66 21.79
N GLN A 8 -11.86 9.03 22.49
CA GLN A 8 -10.49 8.90 21.96
C GLN A 8 -10.04 7.42 21.86
N ILE A 9 -10.49 6.58 22.78
CA ILE A 9 -10.20 5.14 22.75
C ILE A 9 -10.92 4.49 21.57
N CYS A 10 -12.20 4.77 21.37
CA CYS A 10 -12.97 4.26 20.24
C CYS A 10 -12.38 4.73 18.90
N TYR A 11 -11.98 5.98 18.80
CA TYR A 11 -11.38 6.52 17.58
C TYR A 11 -9.98 5.93 17.31
N GLY A 12 -9.21 5.62 18.33
CA GLY A 12 -7.93 4.91 18.19
C GLY A 12 -8.09 3.56 17.49
N TRP A 13 -9.07 2.76 17.87
CA TRP A 13 -9.38 1.48 17.21
C TRP A 13 -9.85 1.66 15.77
N TRP A 14 -10.61 2.72 15.50
CA TRP A 14 -10.98 3.10 14.14
C TRP A 14 -9.75 3.40 13.28
N ILE A 15 -8.77 4.13 13.84
CA ILE A 15 -7.49 4.39 13.16
C ILE A 15 -6.74 3.08 12.88
N ALA A 16 -6.71 2.11 13.80
CA ALA A 16 -6.07 0.83 13.56
C ALA A 16 -6.75 0.03 12.42
N ILE A 17 -8.08 0.03 12.37
CA ILE A 17 -8.86 -0.59 11.29
C ILE A 17 -8.57 0.12 9.95
N LEU A 18 -8.64 1.45 9.93
CA LEU A 18 -8.35 2.25 8.74
C LEU A 18 -6.92 2.03 8.23
N SER A 19 -5.94 1.94 9.14
CA SER A 19 -4.56 1.60 8.80
C SER A 19 -4.47 0.23 8.12
N GLY A 20 -5.21 -0.76 8.61
CA GLY A 20 -5.33 -2.06 7.98
C GLY A 20 -5.87 -1.97 6.54
N PHE A 21 -6.92 -1.18 6.31
CA PHE A 21 -7.47 -0.95 4.96
C PHE A 21 -6.49 -0.23 4.03
N VAL A 22 -5.75 0.75 4.53
CA VAL A 22 -4.67 1.40 3.74
C VAL A 22 -3.63 0.38 3.29
N MET A 23 -3.23 -0.51 4.21
CA MET A 23 -2.31 -1.60 3.88
C MET A 23 -2.90 -2.58 2.87
N VAL A 24 -4.20 -2.88 2.93
CA VAL A 24 -4.89 -3.72 1.93
C VAL A 24 -4.76 -3.09 0.54
N ILE A 25 -5.03 -1.80 0.40
CA ILE A 25 -5.05 -1.12 -0.91
C ILE A 25 -3.64 -0.97 -1.49
N ALA A 26 -2.66 -0.57 -0.69
CA ALA A 26 -1.32 -0.26 -1.18
C ALA A 26 -0.36 -1.46 -1.18
N THR A 27 -0.45 -2.36 -0.19
CA THR A 27 0.53 -3.44 -0.02
C THR A 27 0.10 -4.74 -0.68
N VAL A 28 -1.19 -5.09 -0.63
CA VAL A 28 -1.66 -6.38 -1.13
C VAL A 28 -1.47 -6.53 -2.64
N PRO A 29 -1.91 -5.59 -3.50
CA PRO A 29 -1.73 -5.73 -4.93
C PRO A 29 -0.26 -5.79 -5.34
N LEU A 30 0.62 -5.03 -4.67
CA LEU A 30 2.03 -4.92 -5.01
C LEU A 30 2.85 -6.13 -4.54
N PHE A 31 2.73 -6.51 -3.27
CA PHE A 31 3.59 -7.54 -2.68
C PHE A 31 2.94 -8.92 -2.57
N HIS A 32 1.67 -8.99 -2.13
CA HIS A 32 1.02 -10.28 -1.94
C HIS A 32 0.54 -10.91 -3.25
N ALA A 33 0.18 -10.11 -4.25
CA ALA A 33 -0.21 -10.59 -5.57
C ALA A 33 0.98 -10.71 -6.55
N MET A 34 2.23 -10.50 -6.10
CA MET A 34 3.40 -10.50 -6.99
C MET A 34 3.56 -11.79 -7.80
N SER A 35 3.26 -12.95 -7.20
CA SER A 35 3.30 -14.24 -7.92
C SER A 35 2.29 -14.30 -9.07
N VAL A 36 1.13 -13.69 -8.89
CA VAL A 36 0.08 -13.62 -9.93
C VAL A 36 0.53 -12.71 -11.08
N TRP A 37 1.09 -11.55 -10.75
CA TRP A 37 1.67 -10.64 -11.75
C TRP A 37 2.84 -11.28 -12.49
N ALA A 38 3.73 -11.97 -11.77
CA ALA A 38 4.89 -12.62 -12.38
C ALA A 38 4.48 -13.64 -13.45
N VAL A 39 3.48 -14.48 -13.18
CA VAL A 39 2.96 -15.46 -14.15
C VAL A 39 2.37 -14.75 -15.36
N ALA A 40 1.59 -13.70 -15.17
CA ALA A 40 0.97 -12.97 -16.27
C ALA A 40 2.00 -12.25 -17.16
N ILE A 41 3.02 -11.64 -16.54
CA ILE A 41 4.11 -10.94 -17.25
C ILE A 41 5.02 -11.92 -17.97
N GLU A 42 5.38 -13.05 -17.34
CA GLU A 42 6.15 -14.13 -17.96
C GLU A 42 5.43 -14.65 -19.23
N ALA A 43 4.11 -14.87 -19.12
CA ALA A 43 3.31 -15.34 -20.26
C ALA A 43 3.20 -14.32 -21.40
N HIS A 44 3.16 -13.03 -21.08
CA HIS A 44 2.95 -11.96 -22.08
C HIS A 44 4.24 -11.51 -22.75
N PHE A 45 5.32 -11.28 -21.97
CA PHE A 45 6.58 -10.71 -22.45
C PHE A 45 7.69 -11.75 -22.63
N GLY A 46 7.52 -12.97 -22.12
CA GLY A 46 8.55 -14.01 -22.13
C GLY A 46 9.77 -13.71 -21.25
N TRP A 47 9.64 -12.78 -20.27
CA TRP A 47 10.73 -12.44 -19.38
C TRP A 47 10.97 -13.56 -18.37
N THR A 48 12.24 -13.73 -18.01
CA THR A 48 12.63 -14.74 -17.04
C THR A 48 12.19 -14.34 -15.61
N ARG A 49 11.95 -15.33 -14.77
CA ARG A 49 11.65 -15.10 -13.34
C ARG A 49 12.74 -14.34 -12.62
N LEU A 50 13.99 -14.47 -13.07
CA LEU A 50 15.12 -13.71 -12.52
C LEU A 50 14.96 -12.21 -12.82
N GLN A 51 14.59 -11.85 -14.05
CA GLN A 51 14.35 -10.45 -14.43
C GLN A 51 13.18 -9.86 -13.66
N ILE A 52 12.08 -10.58 -13.53
CA ILE A 52 10.92 -10.15 -12.75
C ILE A 52 11.26 -10.04 -11.25
N GLY A 53 12.00 -11.04 -10.72
CA GLY A 53 12.44 -11.06 -9.33
C GLY A 53 13.44 -9.94 -8.98
N ALA A 54 14.21 -9.45 -9.94
CA ALA A 54 15.12 -8.32 -9.73
C ALA A 54 14.38 -7.05 -9.27
N ALA A 55 13.14 -6.84 -9.72
CA ALA A 55 12.31 -5.73 -9.25
C ALA A 55 12.09 -5.79 -7.72
N LEU A 56 11.88 -6.99 -7.17
CA LEU A 56 11.75 -7.16 -5.72
C LEU A 56 13.06 -6.84 -4.98
N ALA A 57 14.20 -7.18 -5.55
CA ALA A 57 15.50 -6.81 -4.97
C ALA A 57 15.69 -5.29 -4.93
N PHE A 58 15.35 -4.59 -6.01
CA PHE A 58 15.40 -3.13 -6.05
C PHE A 58 14.49 -2.47 -5.01
N THR A 59 13.29 -2.99 -4.81
CA THR A 59 12.38 -2.44 -3.78
C THR A 59 12.89 -2.67 -2.36
N ARG A 60 13.65 -3.75 -2.10
CA ARG A 60 14.28 -3.97 -0.79
C ARG A 60 15.41 -2.99 -0.53
N ILE A 61 16.22 -2.71 -1.55
CA ILE A 61 17.30 -1.71 -1.48
C ILE A 61 16.70 -0.31 -1.29
N GLU A 62 15.68 0.03 -2.08
CA GLU A 62 14.94 1.28 -1.99
C GLU A 62 14.40 1.49 -0.57
N GLY A 63 13.66 0.54 -0.01
CA GLY A 63 13.10 0.62 1.34
C GLY A 63 14.17 0.78 2.42
N GLY A 64 15.35 0.17 2.25
CA GLY A 64 16.49 0.34 3.15
C GLY A 64 17.08 1.75 3.13
N ILE A 65 17.14 2.37 1.95
CA ILE A 65 17.70 3.72 1.76
C ILE A 65 16.64 4.79 2.07
N MET A 66 15.42 4.62 1.60
CA MET A 66 14.34 5.61 1.72
C MET A 66 13.60 5.56 3.06
N GLY A 67 13.66 4.45 3.80
CA GLY A 67 12.99 4.31 5.09
C GLY A 67 13.25 5.47 6.07
N PRO A 68 14.51 5.90 6.31
CA PRO A 68 14.81 7.08 7.14
C PRO A 68 14.20 8.38 6.60
N VAL A 69 14.19 8.55 5.27
CA VAL A 69 13.60 9.74 4.61
C VAL A 69 12.08 9.73 4.76
N GLU A 70 11.44 8.60 4.56
CA GLU A 70 9.99 8.39 4.74
C GLU A 70 9.57 8.66 6.18
N GLY A 71 10.35 8.16 7.16
CA GLY A 71 10.15 8.46 8.58
C GLY A 71 10.25 9.96 8.86
N TYR A 72 11.31 10.62 8.41
CA TYR A 72 11.48 12.06 8.57
C TYR A 72 10.34 12.87 7.94
N LEU A 73 9.91 12.51 6.73
CA LEU A 73 8.79 13.17 6.06
C LEU A 73 7.48 12.99 6.85
N THR A 74 7.24 11.80 7.40
CA THR A 74 6.05 11.49 8.21
C THR A 74 6.03 12.32 9.50
N ASP A 75 7.17 12.46 10.16
CA ASP A 75 7.30 13.26 11.39
C ASP A 75 7.14 14.76 11.10
N LYS A 76 7.72 15.25 10.00
CA LYS A 76 7.72 16.67 9.64
C LYS A 76 6.37 17.17 9.11
N TYR A 77 5.75 16.41 8.19
CA TYR A 77 4.54 16.85 7.46
C TYR A 77 3.24 16.22 8.01
N GLY A 78 3.37 15.25 8.90
CA GLY A 78 2.25 14.51 9.48
C GLY A 78 1.77 13.36 8.59
N THR A 79 1.28 12.31 9.23
CA THR A 79 0.85 11.06 8.58
C THR A 79 -0.17 11.28 7.47
N ARG A 80 -1.16 12.16 7.70
CA ARG A 80 -2.26 12.41 6.74
C ARG A 80 -1.76 12.86 5.36
N ARG A 81 -0.81 13.82 5.33
CA ARG A 81 -0.28 14.36 4.06
C ARG A 81 0.62 13.36 3.37
N VAL A 82 1.45 12.67 4.14
CA VAL A 82 2.39 11.68 3.62
C VAL A 82 1.65 10.48 3.03
N VAL A 83 0.61 9.98 3.69
CA VAL A 83 -0.26 8.91 3.15
C VAL A 83 -0.93 9.35 1.85
N LEU A 84 -1.45 10.58 1.78
CA LEU A 84 -2.05 11.08 0.54
C LEU A 84 -1.05 11.06 -0.62
N ILE A 85 0.13 11.68 -0.41
CA ILE A 85 1.17 11.76 -1.43
C ILE A 85 1.64 10.36 -1.82
N GLY A 86 1.87 9.48 -0.85
CA GLY A 86 2.29 8.10 -1.09
C GLY A 86 1.28 7.31 -1.92
N LEU A 87 -0.01 7.39 -1.58
CA LEU A 87 -1.06 6.71 -2.36
C LEU A 87 -1.21 7.30 -3.77
N LEU A 88 -1.02 8.60 -3.95
CA LEU A 88 -1.02 9.22 -5.28
C LEU A 88 0.17 8.72 -6.12
N ILE A 89 1.38 8.68 -5.55
CA ILE A 89 2.56 8.13 -6.22
C ILE A 89 2.35 6.66 -6.57
N CYS A 90 1.82 5.86 -5.63
CA CYS A 90 1.52 4.46 -5.86
C CYS A 90 0.51 4.26 -7.00
N GLY A 91 -0.57 5.06 -7.02
CA GLY A 91 -1.57 5.03 -8.08
C GLY A 91 -0.99 5.39 -9.46
N VAL A 92 -0.14 6.43 -9.52
CA VAL A 92 0.59 6.78 -10.75
C VAL A 92 1.52 5.63 -11.18
N GLY A 93 2.22 4.98 -10.23
CA GLY A 93 3.03 3.81 -10.50
C GLY A 93 2.23 2.67 -11.15
N TRP A 94 1.01 2.41 -10.68
CA TRP A 94 0.08 1.43 -11.28
C TRP A 94 -0.34 1.82 -12.69
N LEU A 95 -0.58 3.11 -12.95
CA LEU A 95 -0.88 3.59 -14.31
C LEU A 95 0.31 3.39 -15.27
N LEU A 96 1.54 3.67 -14.79
CA LEU A 96 2.75 3.38 -15.56
C LEU A 96 2.92 1.88 -15.81
N PHE A 97 2.69 1.06 -14.79
CA PHE A 97 2.75 -0.39 -14.91
C PHE A 97 1.74 -0.93 -15.93
N SER A 98 0.53 -0.37 -16.00
CA SER A 98 -0.49 -0.76 -16.97
C SER A 98 -0.10 -0.48 -18.43
N ARG A 99 0.85 0.43 -18.66
CA ARG A 99 1.31 0.86 -20.00
C ARG A 99 2.73 0.42 -20.32
N MET A 100 3.30 -0.48 -19.55
CA MET A 100 4.66 -0.93 -19.77
C MET A 100 4.78 -1.78 -21.04
N ASP A 101 5.81 -1.49 -21.84
CA ASP A 101 6.14 -2.21 -23.07
C ASP A 101 7.52 -2.88 -23.02
N ASN A 102 8.35 -2.53 -22.03
CA ASN A 102 9.70 -3.02 -21.90
C ASN A 102 10.13 -3.21 -20.43
N LEU A 103 11.22 -3.96 -20.23
CA LEU A 103 11.74 -4.32 -18.93
C LEU A 103 12.18 -3.09 -18.09
N TYR A 104 12.71 -2.04 -18.73
CA TYR A 104 13.11 -0.82 -18.02
C TYR A 104 11.89 -0.08 -17.45
N MET A 105 10.84 0.02 -18.25
CA MET A 105 9.60 0.64 -17.80
C MET A 105 8.94 -0.15 -16.67
N PHE A 106 9.04 -1.49 -16.71
CA PHE A 106 8.63 -2.36 -15.61
C PHE A 106 9.37 -2.01 -14.30
N TYR A 107 10.70 -1.90 -14.35
CA TYR A 107 11.49 -1.57 -13.16
C TYR A 107 11.16 -0.18 -12.62
N ILE A 108 11.03 0.82 -13.51
CA ILE A 108 10.67 2.19 -13.12
C ILE A 108 9.28 2.22 -12.48
N ALA A 109 8.28 1.61 -13.12
CA ALA A 109 6.92 1.54 -12.59
C ALA A 109 6.90 0.85 -11.21
N TYR A 110 7.64 -0.26 -11.07
CA TYR A 110 7.71 -1.01 -9.83
C TYR A 110 8.38 -0.21 -8.70
N LEU A 111 9.45 0.53 -8.99
CA LEU A 111 10.10 1.44 -8.04
C LEU A 111 9.17 2.58 -7.62
N VAL A 112 8.45 3.19 -8.56
CA VAL A 112 7.48 4.25 -8.24
C VAL A 112 6.35 3.71 -7.35
N MET A 113 5.85 2.51 -7.64
CA MET A 113 4.85 1.85 -6.79
C MET A 113 5.40 1.56 -5.39
N ALA A 114 6.65 1.09 -5.28
CA ALA A 114 7.29 0.78 -4.00
C ALA A 114 7.49 2.04 -3.15
N LEU A 115 8.02 3.12 -3.73
CA LEU A 115 8.13 4.43 -3.07
C LEU A 115 6.77 4.94 -2.60
N GLY A 116 5.76 4.85 -3.45
CA GLY A 116 4.40 5.25 -3.10
C GLY A 116 3.82 4.40 -1.96
N GLN A 117 4.12 3.11 -1.93
CA GLN A 117 3.67 2.19 -0.89
C GLN A 117 4.40 2.46 0.45
N GLY A 118 5.71 2.70 0.42
CA GLY A 118 6.50 3.04 1.60
C GLY A 118 5.97 4.31 2.29
N LEU A 119 5.84 5.39 1.51
CA LEU A 119 5.27 6.66 1.97
C LEU A 119 3.78 6.58 2.31
N GLY A 120 3.00 5.79 1.57
CA GLY A 120 1.54 5.78 1.68
C GLY A 120 0.97 4.74 2.64
N SER A 121 1.74 3.74 3.06
CA SER A 121 1.17 2.60 3.78
C SER A 121 1.95 2.24 5.03
N TRP A 122 3.06 1.50 4.90
CA TRP A 122 3.68 0.83 6.04
C TRP A 122 4.15 1.79 7.14
N LEU A 123 5.10 2.68 6.83
CA LEU A 123 5.70 3.58 7.84
C LEU A 123 4.68 4.56 8.45
N PRO A 124 3.89 5.31 7.67
CA PRO A 124 2.95 6.26 8.25
C PRO A 124 1.86 5.59 9.10
N THR A 125 1.38 4.41 8.72
CA THR A 125 0.36 3.69 9.48
C THR A 125 0.90 3.18 10.80
N MET A 126 2.15 2.69 10.84
CA MET A 126 2.80 2.29 12.09
C MET A 126 3.06 3.50 12.99
N THR A 127 3.46 4.64 12.42
CA THR A 127 3.69 5.89 13.17
C THR A 127 2.39 6.39 13.80
N VAL A 128 1.29 6.43 13.05
CA VAL A 128 0.01 6.89 13.60
C VAL A 128 -0.50 5.97 14.70
N ILE A 129 -0.38 4.66 14.56
CA ILE A 129 -0.74 3.70 15.60
C ILE A 129 0.10 3.93 16.87
N ASN A 130 1.40 4.21 16.72
CA ASN A 130 2.28 4.51 17.84
C ASN A 130 1.88 5.79 18.59
N HIS A 131 1.39 6.81 17.88
CA HIS A 131 0.90 8.04 18.49
C HIS A 131 -0.43 7.84 19.23
N TRP A 132 -1.32 7.00 18.68
CA TRP A 132 -2.62 6.75 19.27
C TRP A 132 -2.61 5.74 20.42
N PHE A 133 -1.72 4.76 20.39
CA PHE A 133 -1.65 3.70 21.39
C PHE A 133 -0.34 3.73 22.16
N ILE A 134 -0.41 3.98 23.49
CA ILE A 134 0.75 3.89 24.38
C ILE A 134 0.86 2.47 24.97
N LYS A 135 -0.25 1.92 25.46
CA LYS A 135 -0.26 0.66 26.24
C LYS A 135 -0.51 -0.59 25.37
N ASN A 136 -1.33 -0.47 24.32
CA ASN A 136 -1.78 -1.60 23.49
C ASN A 136 -1.26 -1.52 22.05
N ARG A 137 -0.04 -1.00 21.84
CA ARG A 137 0.56 -0.83 20.50
C ARG A 137 0.62 -2.13 19.71
N ALA A 138 1.14 -3.18 20.34
CA ALA A 138 1.29 -4.49 19.69
C ALA A 138 -0.06 -5.05 19.23
N MET A 139 -1.10 -4.88 20.05
CA MET A 139 -2.44 -5.32 19.70
C MET A 139 -3.02 -4.52 18.54
N ALA A 140 -2.89 -3.19 18.53
CA ALA A 140 -3.38 -2.34 17.45
C ALA A 140 -2.64 -2.62 16.13
N MET A 141 -1.31 -2.80 16.17
CA MET A 141 -0.52 -3.22 15.02
C MET A 141 -0.93 -4.62 14.54
N GLY A 142 -1.19 -5.54 15.47
CA GLY A 142 -1.68 -6.88 15.16
C GLY A 142 -3.02 -6.85 14.42
N VAL A 143 -3.95 -6.04 14.87
CA VAL A 143 -5.27 -5.87 14.21
C VAL A 143 -5.10 -5.31 12.79
N SER A 144 -4.28 -4.26 12.61
CA SER A 144 -4.03 -3.70 11.28
C SER A 144 -3.41 -4.72 10.32
N ASN A 145 -2.42 -5.49 10.80
CA ASN A 145 -1.80 -6.55 10.00
C ASN A 145 -2.77 -7.71 9.70
N MET A 146 -3.63 -8.08 10.66
CA MET A 146 -4.65 -9.10 10.47
C MET A 146 -5.64 -8.68 9.38
N ILE A 147 -6.10 -7.43 9.38
CA ILE A 147 -6.97 -6.88 8.33
C ILE A 147 -6.26 -6.94 6.98
N SER A 148 -4.99 -6.55 6.91
CA SER A 148 -4.21 -6.61 5.67
C SER A 148 -4.09 -8.05 5.14
N ARG A 149 -3.84 -9.02 6.00
CA ARG A 149 -3.75 -10.44 5.62
C ARG A 149 -5.10 -11.01 5.20
N ALA A 150 -6.17 -10.67 5.92
CA ALA A 150 -7.52 -11.05 5.54
C ALA A 150 -7.93 -10.43 4.19
N GLY A 151 -7.57 -9.16 3.96
CA GLY A 151 -7.74 -8.52 2.66
C GLY A 151 -7.00 -9.23 1.53
N ALA A 152 -5.78 -9.74 1.80
CA ALA A 152 -5.02 -10.51 0.82
C ALA A 152 -5.71 -11.80 0.40
N LEU A 153 -6.38 -12.51 1.33
CA LEU A 153 -7.15 -13.74 1.02
C LEU A 153 -8.27 -13.50 0.02
N ILE A 154 -8.81 -12.29 -0.03
CA ILE A 154 -9.90 -11.92 -0.95
C ILE A 154 -9.35 -11.28 -2.23
N LEU A 155 -8.43 -10.32 -2.09
CA LEU A 155 -7.94 -9.53 -3.22
C LEU A 155 -7.01 -10.33 -4.14
N VAL A 156 -6.15 -11.20 -3.61
CA VAL A 156 -5.19 -11.94 -4.45
C VAL A 156 -5.92 -12.89 -5.41
N PRO A 157 -6.89 -13.72 -4.98
CA PRO A 157 -7.71 -14.50 -5.90
C PRO A 157 -8.54 -13.62 -6.84
N GLY A 158 -9.05 -12.48 -6.37
CA GLY A 158 -9.77 -11.52 -7.20
C GLY A 158 -8.90 -10.95 -8.33
N ILE A 159 -7.67 -10.54 -8.02
CA ILE A 159 -6.69 -10.07 -9.01
C ILE A 159 -6.34 -11.20 -9.99
N ALA A 160 -6.09 -12.41 -9.50
CA ALA A 160 -5.82 -13.58 -10.34
C ALA A 160 -6.99 -13.85 -11.31
N TRP A 161 -8.21 -13.76 -10.80
CA TRP A 161 -9.42 -13.92 -11.61
C TRP A 161 -9.59 -12.83 -12.68
N MET A 162 -9.20 -11.58 -12.41
CA MET A 162 -9.26 -10.47 -13.36
C MET A 162 -8.17 -10.57 -14.45
N ILE A 163 -7.01 -11.12 -14.11
CA ILE A 163 -5.85 -11.23 -15.02
C ILE A 163 -5.99 -12.42 -15.98
N ASP A 164 -6.74 -13.47 -15.62
CA ASP A 164 -6.85 -14.74 -16.33
C ASP A 164 -7.20 -14.53 -17.83
N PRO A 165 -6.28 -14.86 -18.78
CA PRO A 165 -6.48 -14.61 -20.20
C PRO A 165 -7.49 -15.57 -20.84
N ASP A 166 -7.68 -16.79 -20.28
CA ASP A 166 -8.48 -17.84 -20.88
C ASP A 166 -9.99 -17.57 -20.87
N LYS A 167 -10.43 -16.57 -20.10
CA LYS A 167 -11.86 -16.28 -19.89
C LYS A 167 -12.31 -14.91 -20.43
N SER A 168 -11.63 -14.34 -21.39
CA SER A 168 -11.97 -13.03 -22.02
C SER A 168 -12.13 -11.89 -21.00
N ARG A 169 -11.30 -11.86 -19.95
CA ARG A 169 -11.37 -10.88 -18.88
C ARG A 169 -10.46 -9.70 -19.14
N LEU A 170 -10.29 -8.83 -18.14
CA LEU A 170 -9.59 -7.56 -18.29
C LEU A 170 -8.13 -7.69 -18.75
N GLY A 171 -7.46 -8.80 -18.40
CA GLY A 171 -6.03 -8.98 -18.62
C GLY A 171 -5.20 -8.17 -17.62
N TRP A 172 -3.88 -8.37 -17.66
CA TRP A 172 -2.96 -7.77 -16.69
C TRP A 172 -2.93 -6.23 -16.77
N SER A 173 -2.90 -5.65 -17.98
CA SER A 173 -2.82 -4.20 -18.20
C SER A 173 -4.04 -3.46 -17.66
N ASN A 174 -5.25 -3.89 -18.03
CA ASN A 174 -6.48 -3.27 -17.56
C ASN A 174 -6.72 -3.50 -16.07
N THR A 175 -6.33 -4.66 -15.53
CA THR A 175 -6.39 -4.91 -14.08
C THR A 175 -5.49 -3.95 -13.33
N ALA A 176 -4.27 -3.72 -13.80
CA ALA A 176 -3.35 -2.73 -13.23
C ALA A 176 -3.92 -1.31 -13.30
N LEU A 177 -4.54 -0.96 -14.43
CA LEU A 177 -5.21 0.34 -14.62
C LEU A 177 -6.35 0.53 -13.61
N VAL A 178 -7.20 -0.47 -13.43
CA VAL A 178 -8.31 -0.42 -12.45
C VAL A 178 -7.77 -0.23 -11.03
N ILE A 179 -6.73 -0.98 -10.64
CA ILE A 179 -6.10 -0.85 -9.32
C ILE A 179 -5.52 0.56 -9.15
N GLY A 180 -4.85 1.09 -10.17
CA GLY A 180 -4.29 2.45 -10.17
C GLY A 180 -5.37 3.52 -9.95
N ILE A 181 -6.45 3.47 -10.73
CA ILE A 181 -7.57 4.40 -10.60
C ILE A 181 -8.23 4.27 -9.22
N MET A 182 -8.49 3.05 -8.74
CA MET A 182 -9.06 2.83 -7.42
C MET A 182 -8.17 3.41 -6.32
N THR A 183 -6.84 3.20 -6.40
CA THR A 183 -5.88 3.75 -5.44
C THR A 183 -5.92 5.27 -5.43
N LEU A 184 -5.94 5.91 -6.60
CA LEU A 184 -6.02 7.38 -6.75
C LEU A 184 -7.33 7.93 -6.17
N VAL A 185 -8.47 7.31 -6.50
CA VAL A 185 -9.79 7.75 -6.00
C VAL A 185 -9.89 7.60 -4.50
N LEU A 186 -9.40 6.48 -3.95
CA LEU A 186 -9.47 6.19 -2.52
C LEU A 186 -8.44 6.99 -1.70
N ALA A 187 -7.38 7.52 -2.31
CA ALA A 187 -6.36 8.32 -1.63
C ALA A 187 -6.97 9.54 -0.91
N PHE A 188 -7.93 10.24 -1.53
CA PHE A 188 -8.57 11.41 -0.96
C PHE A 188 -9.44 11.11 0.27
N PRO A 189 -10.44 10.20 0.20
CA PRO A 189 -11.26 9.89 1.37
C PRO A 189 -10.42 9.28 2.50
N ILE A 190 -9.47 8.40 2.20
CA ILE A 190 -8.58 7.79 3.19
C ILE A 190 -7.80 8.87 3.94
N SER A 191 -7.15 9.78 3.20
CA SER A 191 -6.36 10.85 3.83
C SER A 191 -7.20 11.77 4.72
N LYS A 192 -8.47 12.01 4.39
CA LYS A 192 -9.38 12.82 5.23
C LYS A 192 -9.78 12.09 6.52
N LEU A 193 -9.86 10.78 6.50
CA LEU A 193 -10.23 9.97 7.66
C LEU A 193 -9.06 9.77 8.64
N ILE A 194 -7.81 9.93 8.19
CA ILE A 194 -6.63 9.84 9.06
C ILE A 194 -6.46 11.16 9.82
N LYS A 195 -6.45 11.08 11.16
CA LYS A 195 -6.09 12.19 12.05
C LYS A 195 -4.72 11.94 12.66
N ASN A 196 -3.86 12.97 12.64
CA ASN A 196 -2.46 12.83 13.07
C ASN A 196 -2.34 12.57 14.56
N ASN A 197 -3.15 13.28 15.37
CA ASN A 197 -3.04 13.26 16.83
C ASN A 197 -4.38 13.04 17.53
N PRO A 198 -4.38 12.40 18.72
CA PRO A 198 -5.58 12.28 19.56
C PRO A 198 -6.20 13.63 19.95
N ALA A 199 -5.40 14.70 20.03
CA ALA A 199 -5.85 16.05 20.37
C ALA A 199 -6.79 16.68 19.30
N GLU A 200 -6.83 16.12 18.09
CA GLU A 200 -7.74 16.59 17.02
C GLU A 200 -9.19 16.06 17.18
N VAL A 201 -9.41 15.21 18.18
CA VAL A 201 -10.75 14.60 18.45
C VAL A 201 -11.43 15.17 19.70
N GLY A 202 -10.76 16.09 20.42
CA GLY A 202 -11.30 16.75 21.61
C GLY A 202 -10.88 16.08 22.91
#